data_0f0e67e6f6e63145a1b369d79720619c
#
_entry.id   0f0e67e6f6e63145a1b369d79720619c
#
_cell.length_a   1.000
_cell.length_b   1.000
_cell.length_c   1.000
_cell.angle_alpha   90.00
_cell.angle_beta   90.00
_cell.angle_gamma   90.00
#
_symmetry.space_group_name_H-M   'P 1'
#
loop_
_entity.id
_entity.type
_entity.pdbx_description
1 polymer ?
#
loop_
_entity_poly.entity_id
_entity_poly.type
_entity_poly.pdbx_seq_one_letter_code
_entity_poly.pdbx_strand_id
1 'polypeptide(L)'
;ALWAELDSAKREGRATLIFNWTPNFTDADGFVFIEWPEYYQGCRVADGGDGGCGSPKGWLKKAANYKFPKTHPDAYMAFSRMSFDAGMIGSMAALVDIDGHTHQDAAKKWLADNEDTWRAMTGVGM
;
A
#
# COMPACT_ATOMS: atom_id res chain seq x y z
N ALA A 1 3.42 -17.91 -3.96
CA ALA A 1 4.78 -18.12 -4.41
C ALA A 1 5.76 -17.11 -3.81
N LEU A 2 5.69 -15.79 -4.13
CA LEU A 2 6.67 -14.80 -3.63
C LEU A 2 6.73 -14.70 -2.11
N TRP A 3 5.60 -14.56 -1.45
CA TRP A 3 5.53 -14.45 0.01
C TRP A 3 5.99 -15.72 0.72
N ALA A 4 5.69 -16.89 0.17
CA ALA A 4 6.17 -18.16 0.70
C ALA A 4 7.71 -18.28 0.62
N GLU A 5 8.34 -17.69 -0.38
CA GLU A 5 9.79 -17.61 -0.49
C GLU A 5 10.38 -16.69 0.59
N LEU A 6 9.77 -15.52 0.82
CA LEU A 6 10.19 -14.63 1.90
C LEU A 6 10.12 -15.31 3.28
N ASP A 7 8.98 -15.96 3.57
CA ASP A 7 8.78 -16.68 4.83
C ASP A 7 9.80 -17.81 5.01
N SER A 8 10.09 -18.57 3.96
CA SER A 8 11.10 -19.63 4.00
C SER A 8 12.48 -19.06 4.26
N ALA A 9 12.88 -18.04 3.51
CA ALA A 9 14.18 -17.41 3.66
C ALA A 9 14.37 -16.82 5.08
N LYS A 10 13.34 -16.17 5.61
CA LYS A 10 13.34 -15.60 6.96
C LYS A 10 13.50 -16.70 8.03
N ARG A 11 12.74 -17.80 7.93
CA ARG A 11 12.86 -18.94 8.86
C ARG A 11 14.21 -19.64 8.79
N GLU A 12 14.81 -19.71 7.61
CA GLU A 12 16.07 -20.39 7.35
C GLU A 12 17.30 -19.49 7.58
N GLY A 13 17.08 -18.19 7.83
CA GLY A 13 18.17 -17.22 8.00
C GLY A 13 19.01 -17.01 6.74
N ARG A 14 18.46 -17.25 5.56
CA ARG A 14 19.16 -17.07 4.29
C ARG A 14 18.75 -15.81 3.57
N ALA A 15 19.70 -15.25 2.82
CA ALA A 15 19.41 -14.14 1.92
C ALA A 15 18.47 -14.57 0.79
N THR A 16 17.55 -13.70 0.41
CA THR A 16 16.71 -13.85 -0.77
C THR A 16 16.44 -12.51 -1.41
N LEU A 17 16.14 -12.52 -2.69
CA LEU A 17 15.76 -11.35 -3.47
C LEU A 17 14.50 -11.68 -4.26
N ILE A 18 13.48 -10.86 -4.13
CA ILE A 18 12.23 -11.01 -4.86
C ILE A 18 11.82 -9.69 -5.51
N PHE A 19 10.96 -9.79 -6.51
CA PHE A 19 10.21 -8.64 -7.00
C PHE A 19 9.11 -8.27 -6.00
N ASN A 20 9.04 -6.99 -5.65
CA ASN A 20 8.07 -6.49 -4.70
C ASN A 20 7.60 -5.07 -5.09
N TRP A 21 6.57 -4.59 -4.42
CA TRP A 21 6.05 -3.23 -4.55
C TRP A 21 5.67 -2.67 -3.17
N THR A 22 5.57 -1.35 -3.08
CA THR A 22 5.09 -0.66 -1.88
C THR A 22 3.87 0.21 -2.26
N PRO A 23 2.90 0.45 -1.34
CA PRO A 23 2.86 -0.04 0.04
C PRO A 23 2.25 -1.44 0.15
N ASN A 24 2.81 -2.27 1.03
CA ASN A 24 2.22 -3.54 1.47
C ASN A 24 2.79 -3.95 2.85
N PHE A 25 2.41 -5.13 3.35
CA PHE A 25 2.82 -5.59 4.69
C PHE A 25 4.33 -5.75 4.88
N THR A 26 5.10 -5.98 3.81
CA THR A 26 6.56 -6.13 3.91
C THR A 26 7.27 -4.83 4.28
N ASP A 27 6.63 -3.68 4.09
CA ASP A 27 7.18 -2.39 4.51
C ASP A 27 7.31 -2.30 6.05
N ALA A 28 6.50 -3.06 6.79
CA ALA A 28 6.53 -3.16 8.24
C ALA A 28 7.38 -4.34 8.77
N ASP A 29 7.83 -5.25 7.92
CA ASP A 29 8.48 -6.52 8.31
C ASP A 29 10.03 -6.52 8.17
N GLY A 30 10.64 -5.34 8.03
CA GLY A 30 12.10 -5.19 8.05
C GLY A 30 12.82 -5.58 6.76
N PHE A 31 12.11 -5.78 5.66
CA PHE A 31 12.72 -5.93 4.34
C PHE A 31 13.20 -4.58 3.79
N VAL A 32 14.24 -4.62 2.98
CA VAL A 32 14.86 -3.43 2.39
C VAL A 32 14.71 -3.47 0.88
N PHE A 33 14.22 -2.37 0.30
CA PHE A 33 14.21 -2.20 -1.14
C PHE A 33 15.62 -1.91 -1.66
N ILE A 34 15.98 -2.56 -2.77
CA ILE A 34 17.18 -2.21 -3.52
C ILE A 34 16.86 -0.98 -4.37
N GLU A 35 17.63 0.07 -4.18
CA GLU A 35 17.52 1.27 -4.99
C GLU A 35 18.14 1.04 -6.37
N TRP A 36 17.34 1.28 -7.41
CA TRP A 36 17.76 1.27 -8.79
C TRP A 36 17.98 2.69 -9.29
N PRO A 37 18.80 2.90 -10.34
CA PRO A 37 18.86 4.18 -11.03
C PRO A 37 17.46 4.69 -11.40
N GLU A 38 17.27 6.01 -11.38
CA GLU A 38 15.95 6.58 -11.68
C GLU A 38 15.44 6.16 -13.06
N TYR A 39 14.12 5.97 -13.14
CA TYR A 39 13.45 5.69 -14.42
C TYR A 39 13.60 6.87 -15.37
N TYR A 40 13.94 6.58 -16.62
CA TYR A 40 13.82 7.50 -17.76
C TYR A 40 13.10 6.81 -18.91
N GLN A 41 12.46 7.61 -19.76
CA GLN A 41 11.70 7.06 -20.88
C GLN A 41 12.62 6.28 -21.85
N GLY A 42 12.22 5.06 -22.18
CA GLY A 42 12.98 4.18 -23.05
C GLY A 42 14.02 3.29 -22.36
N CYS A 43 14.20 3.41 -21.03
CA CYS A 43 15.20 2.61 -20.32
C CYS A 43 14.81 1.13 -20.14
N ARG A 44 13.52 0.80 -20.21
CA ARG A 44 13.07 -0.59 -20.03
C ARG A 44 13.37 -1.44 -21.25
N VAL A 45 13.62 -2.71 -21.04
CA VAL A 45 13.82 -3.69 -22.13
C VAL A 45 12.65 -3.69 -23.12
N ALA A 46 11.42 -3.59 -22.62
CA ALA A 46 10.22 -3.51 -23.45
C ALA A 46 10.16 -2.26 -24.35
N ASP A 47 10.88 -1.22 -24.01
CA ASP A 47 10.97 0.04 -24.74
C ASP A 47 12.28 0.12 -25.57
N GLY A 48 13.06 -0.96 -25.62
CA GLY A 48 14.33 -1.05 -26.36
C GLY A 48 15.57 -0.64 -25.56
N GLY A 49 15.43 -0.37 -24.26
CA GLY A 49 16.54 -0.06 -23.35
C GLY A 49 17.24 -1.31 -22.80
N ASP A 50 18.24 -1.08 -21.97
CA ASP A 50 19.04 -2.13 -21.32
C ASP A 50 18.43 -2.68 -20.02
N GLY A 51 17.35 -2.05 -19.52
CA GLY A 51 16.72 -2.42 -18.25
C GLY A 51 17.46 -1.96 -17.01
N GLY A 52 18.51 -1.14 -17.14
CA GLY A 52 19.33 -0.64 -16.03
C GLY A 52 18.68 0.46 -15.17
N CYS A 53 17.36 0.56 -15.13
CA CYS A 53 16.63 1.58 -14.38
C CYS A 53 15.51 0.96 -13.53
N GLY A 54 15.05 1.72 -12.53
CA GLY A 54 13.90 1.40 -11.72
C GLY A 54 12.57 1.54 -12.47
N SER A 55 11.48 1.32 -11.76
CA SER A 55 10.13 1.53 -12.28
C SER A 55 9.74 3.01 -12.25
N PRO A 56 8.88 3.48 -13.19
CA PRO A 56 8.32 4.82 -13.06
C PRO A 56 7.56 4.94 -11.75
N LYS A 57 7.64 6.13 -11.15
CA LYS A 57 6.87 6.43 -9.94
C LYS A 57 5.37 6.35 -10.27
N GLY A 58 4.68 5.55 -9.47
CA GLY A 58 3.23 5.43 -9.52
C GLY A 58 2.59 6.00 -8.26
N TRP A 59 1.28 5.98 -8.21
CA TRP A 59 0.50 6.34 -7.03
C TRP A 59 -0.75 5.49 -6.95
N LEU A 60 -1.21 5.24 -5.74
CA LEU A 60 -2.49 4.57 -5.52
C LEU A 60 -3.63 5.54 -5.80
N LYS A 61 -4.69 5.01 -6.41
CA LYS A 61 -5.89 5.77 -6.76
C LYS A 61 -7.08 5.22 -6.02
N LYS A 62 -8.01 6.11 -5.66
CA LYS A 62 -9.35 5.72 -5.21
C LYS A 62 -10.23 5.47 -6.42
N ALA A 63 -11.05 4.44 -6.35
CA ALA A 63 -12.05 4.14 -7.38
C ALA A 63 -13.43 4.01 -6.74
N ALA A 64 -14.43 4.53 -7.42
CA ALA A 64 -15.82 4.45 -6.99
C ALA A 64 -16.73 4.29 -8.20
N ASN A 65 -17.95 3.77 -7.97
CA ASN A 65 -18.96 3.72 -9.00
C ASN A 65 -19.29 5.14 -9.46
N TYR A 66 -19.45 5.36 -10.78
CA TYR A 66 -19.71 6.69 -11.35
C TYR A 66 -21.02 7.33 -10.86
N LYS A 67 -21.98 6.54 -10.37
CA LYS A 67 -23.22 7.03 -9.77
C LYS A 67 -23.05 7.47 -8.31
N PHE A 68 -21.97 7.05 -7.63
CA PHE A 68 -21.78 7.28 -6.21
C PHE A 68 -21.90 8.75 -5.79
N PRO A 69 -21.35 9.74 -6.53
CA PRO A 69 -21.53 11.15 -6.20
C PRO A 69 -22.99 11.62 -6.20
N LYS A 70 -23.84 10.99 -7.00
CA LYS A 70 -25.26 11.34 -7.13
C LYS A 70 -26.14 10.61 -6.12
N THR A 71 -25.82 9.34 -5.84
CA THR A 71 -26.66 8.50 -4.98
C THR A 71 -26.34 8.68 -3.49
N HIS A 72 -25.08 9.03 -3.17
CA HIS A 72 -24.60 9.18 -1.79
C HIS A 72 -23.60 10.35 -1.71
N PRO A 73 -24.05 11.60 -1.91
CA PRO A 73 -23.15 12.76 -2.04
C PRO A 73 -22.26 12.98 -0.81
N ASP A 74 -22.81 12.86 0.40
CA ASP A 74 -22.05 13.08 1.63
C ASP A 74 -20.99 12.00 1.84
N ALA A 75 -21.33 10.74 1.59
CA ALA A 75 -20.36 9.64 1.67
C ALA A 75 -19.27 9.77 0.59
N TYR A 76 -19.64 10.24 -0.62
CA TYR A 76 -18.65 10.51 -1.66
C TYR A 76 -17.72 11.67 -1.27
N MET A 77 -18.24 12.72 -0.66
CA MET A 77 -17.42 13.84 -0.17
C MET A 77 -16.41 13.37 0.90
N ALA A 78 -16.84 12.58 1.85
CA ALA A 78 -15.95 11.97 2.84
C ALA A 78 -14.88 11.08 2.15
N PHE A 79 -15.30 10.16 1.28
CA PHE A 79 -14.40 9.28 0.51
C PHE A 79 -13.39 10.07 -0.34
N SER A 80 -13.81 11.18 -0.96
CA SER A 80 -12.92 12.01 -1.79
C SER A 80 -11.82 12.69 -0.99
N ARG A 81 -12.08 13.04 0.28
CA ARG A 81 -11.12 13.66 1.20
C ARG A 81 -10.15 12.67 1.84
N MET A 82 -10.54 11.40 1.98
CA MET A 82 -9.66 10.39 2.58
C MET A 82 -8.35 10.29 1.81
N SER A 83 -7.24 10.28 2.52
CA SER A 83 -5.90 10.10 1.95
C SER A 83 -5.09 9.22 2.88
N PHE A 84 -4.47 8.20 2.33
CA PHE A 84 -3.62 7.27 3.06
C PHE A 84 -2.21 7.33 2.49
N ASP A 85 -1.23 7.52 3.34
CA ASP A 85 0.17 7.37 2.95
C ASP A 85 0.61 5.90 2.95
N ALA A 86 1.81 5.64 2.48
CA ALA A 86 2.36 4.30 2.39
C ALA A 86 2.48 3.61 3.76
N GLY A 87 2.85 4.37 4.79
CA GLY A 87 2.97 3.86 6.15
C GLY A 87 1.64 3.41 6.75
N MET A 88 0.58 4.21 6.56
CA MET A 88 -0.78 3.86 6.99
C MET A 88 -1.27 2.58 6.31
N ILE A 89 -1.05 2.46 5.00
CA ILE A 89 -1.47 1.27 4.23
C ILE A 89 -0.66 0.05 4.66
N GLY A 90 0.66 0.17 4.76
CA GLY A 90 1.55 -0.92 5.18
C GLY A 90 1.20 -1.42 6.59
N SER A 91 0.93 -0.52 7.53
CA SER A 91 0.53 -0.87 8.90
C SER A 91 -0.80 -1.63 8.95
N MET A 92 -1.80 -1.19 8.18
CA MET A 92 -3.08 -1.92 8.10
C MET A 92 -2.92 -3.28 7.43
N ALA A 93 -2.10 -3.38 6.39
CA ALA A 93 -1.79 -4.64 5.75
C ALA A 93 -1.08 -5.61 6.71
N ALA A 94 -0.15 -5.13 7.52
CA ALA A 94 0.55 -5.94 8.52
C ALA A 94 -0.39 -6.53 9.57
N LEU A 95 -1.41 -5.80 10.02
CA LEU A 95 -2.43 -6.34 10.93
C LEU A 95 -3.12 -7.58 10.36
N VAL A 96 -3.33 -7.63 9.04
CA VAL A 96 -3.96 -8.78 8.38
C VAL A 96 -2.93 -9.87 8.05
N ASP A 97 -1.85 -9.50 7.36
CA ASP A 97 -0.95 -10.47 6.74
C ASP A 97 0.11 -11.01 7.71
N ILE A 98 0.44 -10.27 8.78
CA ILE A 98 1.41 -10.68 9.80
C ILE A 98 0.69 -11.09 11.09
N ASP A 99 -0.20 -10.23 11.61
CA ASP A 99 -0.85 -10.45 12.91
C ASP A 99 -2.10 -11.34 12.83
N GLY A 100 -2.57 -11.67 11.62
CA GLY A 100 -3.67 -12.59 11.39
C GLY A 100 -5.06 -12.04 11.72
N HIS A 101 -5.22 -10.72 11.81
CA HIS A 101 -6.54 -10.11 11.98
C HIS A 101 -7.41 -10.31 10.74
N THR A 102 -8.73 -10.33 10.93
CA THR A 102 -9.63 -10.17 9.78
C THR A 102 -9.52 -8.74 9.23
N HIS A 103 -9.82 -8.54 7.95
CA HIS A 103 -9.85 -7.19 7.36
C HIS A 103 -10.77 -6.24 8.13
N GLN A 104 -11.90 -6.74 8.64
CA GLN A 104 -12.83 -5.95 9.45
C GLN A 104 -12.24 -5.54 10.80
N ASP A 105 -11.55 -6.44 11.47
CA ASP A 105 -10.95 -6.14 12.76
C ASP A 105 -9.73 -5.22 12.62
N ALA A 106 -8.93 -5.41 11.58
CA ALA A 106 -7.86 -4.48 11.23
C ALA A 106 -8.40 -3.07 10.96
N ALA A 107 -9.48 -2.94 10.20
CA ALA A 107 -10.13 -1.66 9.95
C ALA A 107 -10.69 -1.03 11.22
N LYS A 108 -11.37 -1.80 12.08
CA LYS A 108 -11.89 -1.31 13.38
C LYS A 108 -10.76 -0.83 14.28
N LYS A 109 -9.67 -1.61 14.36
CA LYS A 109 -8.51 -1.25 15.14
C LYS A 109 -7.89 0.05 14.63
N TRP A 110 -7.69 0.17 13.33
CA TRP A 110 -7.14 1.38 12.75
C TRP A 110 -8.02 2.60 13.03
N LEU A 111 -9.34 2.47 12.88
CA LEU A 111 -10.29 3.55 13.19
C LEU A 111 -10.24 3.96 14.67
N ALA A 112 -10.10 3.00 15.59
CA ALA A 112 -10.00 3.30 17.02
C ALA A 112 -8.68 4.01 17.38
N ASP A 113 -7.58 3.58 16.78
CA ASP A 113 -6.24 4.11 17.05
C ASP A 113 -5.97 5.46 16.36
N ASN A 114 -6.78 5.83 15.34
CA ASN A 114 -6.55 7.00 14.49
C ASN A 114 -7.79 7.92 14.40
N GLU A 115 -8.52 8.08 15.49
CA GLU A 115 -9.81 8.80 15.47
C GLU A 115 -9.66 10.23 14.97
N ASP A 116 -8.71 11.00 15.46
CA ASP A 116 -8.48 12.36 15.02
C ASP A 116 -8.12 12.44 13.53
N THR A 117 -7.34 11.48 13.05
CA THR A 117 -6.91 11.41 11.65
C THR A 117 -8.08 11.19 10.69
N TRP A 118 -8.91 10.17 10.94
CA TRP A 118 -10.01 9.90 10.02
C TRP A 118 -11.15 10.92 10.15
N ARG A 119 -11.37 11.52 11.33
CA ARG A 119 -12.30 12.64 11.49
C ARG A 119 -11.86 13.85 10.68
N ALA A 120 -10.59 14.22 10.76
CA ALA A 120 -10.04 15.30 9.95
C ALA A 120 -10.16 15.03 8.44
N MET A 121 -9.88 13.81 8.00
CA MET A 121 -10.03 13.42 6.60
C MET A 121 -11.47 13.48 6.11
N THR A 122 -12.41 12.97 6.88
CA THR A 122 -13.80 12.80 6.43
C THR A 122 -14.67 14.03 6.71
N GLY A 123 -14.32 14.84 7.69
CA GLY A 123 -15.13 15.95 8.19
C GLY A 123 -16.31 15.49 9.07
N VAL A 124 -16.29 14.24 9.54
CA VAL A 124 -17.34 13.71 10.42
C VAL A 124 -17.11 14.20 11.84
N GLY A 125 -18.11 14.86 12.41
CA GLY A 125 -18.09 15.32 13.81
C GLY A 125 -17.34 16.64 14.04
N MET A 126 -17.08 17.41 12.98
CA MET A 126 -16.64 18.80 13.08
C MET A 126 -17.83 19.76 13.07
#